data_54c2f20db9484c934d7b82bea87a4f17
#
_entry.id   54c2f20db9484c934d7b82bea87a4f17
#
_cell.length_a   1.000
_cell.length_b   1.000
_cell.length_c   1.000
_cell.angle_alpha   90.00
_cell.angle_beta   90.00
_cell.angle_gamma   90.00
#
_symmetry.space_group_name_H-M   'P 1'
#
loop_
_entity.id
_entity.type
_entity.pdbx_description
1 polymer ?
#
loop_
_entity_poly.entity_id
_entity_poly.type
_entity_poly.pdbx_seq_one_letter_code
_entity_poly.pdbx_strand_id
1 'polypeptide(L)'
;MKKITKTLLIASLILIVLGGGLLIAGAISGGWEQLKNTDLTSGKEYQEKTIDYDEAFNKIEIDAQSYPVKILKSNDARTHVKFRTDENHNPKLVTDGDTFKITEKYESKKKVNIDLSIWDELFDIDNEKIICLYLPEKEYESITLNADAGDVEIDGLKIKNLTTELKSGSFDLKNVSVESGEIKCKAGEVEVDNSTLNNSNIYASVGSIDIEKSKLKNVNLEAKLGDIDVNDCEYDGGSMRVNLGSIDDNGTKYVTPVKKYSEVDDTDYDDDSEQMDNNDGADNLEKV
;
A
#
# COMPACT_ATOMS: atom_id res chain seq x y z
N MET A 1 -7.44 30.24 16.39
CA MET A 1 -6.75 29.74 15.18
C MET A 1 -5.30 30.20 15.23
N LYS A 2 -4.34 29.25 15.18
CA LYS A 2 -2.90 29.54 15.20
C LYS A 2 -2.52 30.37 13.94
N LYS A 3 -1.55 31.29 14.04
CA LYS A 3 -1.11 32.16 12.93
C LYS A 3 -0.80 31.37 11.64
N ILE A 4 -0.23 30.17 11.76
CA ILE A 4 0.09 29.25 10.67
C ILE A 4 -1.15 28.84 9.88
N THR A 5 -2.25 28.51 10.55
CA THR A 5 -3.51 28.11 9.88
C THR A 5 -4.13 29.25 9.07
N LYS A 6 -4.01 30.51 9.55
CA LYS A 6 -4.45 31.68 8.78
C LYS A 6 -3.60 31.91 7.53
N THR A 7 -2.28 31.75 7.65
CA THR A 7 -1.36 31.91 6.49
C THR A 7 -1.61 30.86 5.45
N LEU A 8 -1.81 29.59 5.83
CA LEU A 8 -2.15 28.48 4.90
C LEU A 8 -3.50 28.72 4.21
N LEU A 9 -4.52 29.18 4.94
CA LEU A 9 -5.84 29.51 4.37
C LEU A 9 -5.75 30.68 3.36
N ILE A 10 -4.95 31.69 3.64
CA ILE A 10 -4.75 32.82 2.72
C ILE A 10 -3.99 32.34 1.47
N ALA A 11 -2.94 31.52 1.64
CA ALA A 11 -2.18 30.98 0.53
C ALA A 11 -3.03 30.07 -0.37
N SER A 12 -3.87 29.21 0.20
CA SER A 12 -4.79 28.38 -0.58
C SER A 12 -5.84 29.19 -1.35
N LEU A 13 -6.37 30.24 -0.70
CA LEU A 13 -7.31 31.14 -1.37
C LEU A 13 -6.68 31.88 -2.56
N ILE A 14 -5.43 32.33 -2.41
CA ILE A 14 -4.68 32.98 -3.48
C ILE A 14 -4.46 32.00 -4.65
N LEU A 15 -4.10 30.74 -4.37
CA LEU A 15 -3.93 29.71 -5.39
C LEU A 15 -5.24 29.41 -6.14
N ILE A 16 -6.36 29.35 -5.43
CA ILE A 16 -7.68 29.15 -6.04
C ILE A 16 -8.05 30.32 -6.95
N VAL A 17 -7.82 31.55 -6.51
CA VAL A 17 -8.11 32.75 -7.31
C VAL A 17 -7.21 32.83 -8.54
N LEU A 18 -5.92 32.54 -8.40
CA LEU A 18 -4.97 32.50 -9.53
C LEU A 18 -5.32 31.38 -10.51
N GLY A 19 -5.62 30.17 -10.02
CA GLY A 19 -6.03 29.04 -10.86
C GLY A 19 -7.34 29.33 -11.59
N GLY A 20 -8.35 29.86 -10.90
CA GLY A 20 -9.61 30.30 -11.50
C GLY A 20 -9.43 31.41 -12.52
N GLY A 21 -8.56 32.38 -12.25
CA GLY A 21 -8.22 33.46 -13.20
C GLY A 21 -7.57 32.94 -14.48
N LEU A 22 -6.66 31.97 -14.39
CA LEU A 22 -6.03 31.32 -15.54
C LEU A 22 -7.04 30.51 -16.37
N LEU A 23 -7.97 29.80 -15.71
CA LEU A 23 -9.03 29.08 -16.41
C LEU A 23 -9.95 30.00 -17.17
N ILE A 24 -10.35 31.14 -16.58
CA ILE A 24 -11.19 32.15 -17.24
C ILE A 24 -10.44 32.79 -18.42
N ALA A 25 -9.17 33.16 -18.24
CA ALA A 25 -8.33 33.71 -19.29
C ALA A 25 -8.15 32.73 -20.46
N GLY A 26 -7.91 31.43 -20.14
CA GLY A 26 -7.84 30.37 -21.15
C GLY A 26 -9.16 30.20 -21.93
N ALA A 27 -10.29 30.25 -21.24
CA ALA A 27 -11.61 30.15 -21.87
C ALA A 27 -11.90 31.35 -22.80
N ILE A 28 -11.57 32.59 -22.38
CA ILE A 28 -11.78 33.83 -23.19
C ILE A 28 -10.84 33.87 -24.39
N SER A 29 -9.63 33.32 -24.29
CA SER A 29 -8.66 33.29 -25.40
C SER A 29 -8.95 32.22 -26.47
N GLY A 30 -10.13 31.59 -26.43
CA GLY A 30 -10.55 30.58 -27.43
C GLY A 30 -10.19 29.13 -27.00
N GLY A 31 -9.63 28.95 -25.81
CA GLY A 31 -9.33 27.63 -25.29
C GLY A 31 -10.57 26.73 -25.12
N TRP A 32 -11.74 27.35 -24.88
CA TRP A 32 -13.01 26.63 -24.78
C TRP A 32 -13.49 26.07 -26.13
N GLU A 33 -13.25 26.79 -27.23
CA GLU A 33 -13.55 26.27 -28.56
C GLU A 33 -12.54 25.22 -29.03
N GLN A 34 -11.28 25.37 -28.66
CA GLN A 34 -10.29 24.32 -28.90
C GLN A 34 -10.59 23.05 -28.10
N LEU A 35 -10.98 23.16 -26.82
CA LEU A 35 -11.43 22.03 -26.01
C LEU A 35 -12.65 21.32 -26.61
N LYS A 36 -13.65 22.05 -27.15
CA LYS A 36 -14.83 21.46 -27.80
C LYS A 36 -14.51 20.77 -29.12
N ASN A 37 -13.50 21.25 -29.84
CA ASN A 37 -13.10 20.73 -31.16
C ASN A 37 -11.96 19.69 -31.03
N THR A 38 -11.37 19.54 -29.87
CA THR A 38 -10.46 18.43 -29.54
C THR A 38 -11.35 17.24 -29.23
N ASP A 39 -11.23 16.20 -30.02
CA ASP A 39 -11.90 14.94 -29.77
C ASP A 39 -11.33 14.35 -28.47
N LEU A 40 -11.91 14.79 -27.34
CA LEU A 40 -11.56 14.27 -25.98
C LEU A 40 -11.99 12.81 -25.83
N THR A 41 -12.75 12.30 -26.79
CA THR A 41 -13.19 10.92 -26.87
C THR A 41 -12.28 10.04 -27.72
N SER A 42 -11.07 10.50 -28.09
CA SER A 42 -10.04 9.57 -28.54
C SER A 42 -9.55 8.74 -27.34
N GLY A 43 -10.50 8.10 -26.66
CA GLY A 43 -10.23 7.09 -25.68
C GLY A 43 -9.30 6.08 -26.32
N LYS A 44 -8.10 5.91 -25.78
CA LYS A 44 -7.23 4.81 -26.16
C LYS A 44 -8.07 3.55 -26.02
N GLU A 45 -8.37 2.90 -27.13
CA GLU A 45 -9.15 1.66 -27.12
C GLU A 45 -8.28 0.60 -26.46
N TYR A 46 -8.47 0.41 -25.14
CA TYR A 46 -7.80 -0.66 -24.42
C TYR A 46 -8.41 -1.99 -24.85
N GLN A 47 -7.55 -2.88 -25.30
CA GLN A 47 -7.95 -4.23 -25.66
C GLN A 47 -7.73 -5.16 -24.46
N GLU A 48 -8.81 -5.78 -23.99
CA GLU A 48 -8.71 -6.85 -23.01
C GLU A 48 -8.19 -8.11 -23.70
N LYS A 49 -7.15 -8.71 -23.13
CA LYS A 49 -6.56 -9.97 -23.58
C LYS A 49 -6.63 -11.00 -22.46
N THR A 50 -7.03 -12.21 -22.81
CA THR A 50 -6.93 -13.38 -21.95
C THR A 50 -6.04 -14.39 -22.64
N ILE A 51 -5.04 -14.90 -21.93
CA ILE A 51 -4.11 -15.91 -22.43
C ILE A 51 -4.13 -17.08 -21.47
N ASP A 52 -4.40 -18.25 -22.00
CA ASP A 52 -4.40 -19.51 -21.26
C ASP A 52 -3.02 -20.17 -21.36
N TYR A 53 -2.55 -20.73 -20.26
CA TYR A 53 -1.30 -21.46 -20.19
C TYR A 53 -1.56 -22.88 -19.70
N ASP A 54 -1.10 -23.86 -20.49
CA ASP A 54 -1.17 -25.28 -20.14
C ASP A 54 0.16 -25.78 -19.55
N GLU A 55 1.21 -24.94 -19.55
CA GLU A 55 2.53 -25.27 -19.00
C GLU A 55 2.49 -25.29 -17.47
N ALA A 56 3.08 -26.31 -16.87
CA ALA A 56 3.23 -26.41 -15.43
C ALA A 56 4.44 -25.60 -14.97
N PHE A 57 4.25 -24.73 -14.00
CA PHE A 57 5.31 -24.01 -13.30
C PHE A 57 4.98 -23.94 -11.81
N ASN A 58 6.00 -23.79 -10.95
CA ASN A 58 5.83 -23.68 -9.50
C ASN A 58 6.34 -22.34 -8.96
N LYS A 59 7.04 -21.57 -9.79
CA LYS A 59 7.60 -20.26 -9.44
C LYS A 59 6.98 -19.18 -10.28
N ILE A 60 6.75 -18.02 -9.68
CA ILE A 60 6.17 -16.86 -10.33
C ILE A 60 7.04 -15.65 -10.02
N GLU A 61 7.40 -14.92 -11.05
CA GLU A 61 8.11 -13.64 -10.96
C GLU A 61 7.31 -12.56 -11.68
N ILE A 62 6.96 -11.49 -10.97
CA ILE A 62 6.23 -10.35 -11.52
C ILE A 62 7.03 -9.08 -11.27
N ASP A 63 7.28 -8.33 -12.34
CA ASP A 63 7.92 -7.02 -12.33
C ASP A 63 6.97 -6.03 -13.01
N ALA A 64 6.19 -5.31 -12.20
CA ALA A 64 5.16 -4.36 -12.64
C ALA A 64 5.58 -2.93 -12.31
N GLN A 65 5.54 -2.04 -13.30
CA GLN A 65 5.92 -0.64 -13.11
C GLN A 65 4.74 0.22 -12.67
N SER A 66 3.58 0.03 -13.27
CA SER A 66 2.44 0.92 -13.04
C SER A 66 1.06 0.24 -13.03
N TYR A 67 1.01 -1.06 -13.27
CA TYR A 67 -0.27 -1.78 -13.29
C TYR A 67 -0.54 -2.41 -11.94
N PRO A 68 -1.76 -2.25 -11.41
CA PRO A 68 -2.25 -3.10 -10.34
C PRO A 68 -2.16 -4.57 -10.74
N VAL A 69 -1.84 -5.42 -9.77
CA VAL A 69 -1.65 -6.86 -9.99
C VAL A 69 -2.54 -7.65 -9.06
N LYS A 70 -3.36 -8.55 -9.63
CA LYS A 70 -4.14 -9.51 -8.85
C LYS A 70 -3.69 -10.93 -9.17
N ILE A 71 -3.34 -11.69 -8.14
CA ILE A 71 -2.99 -13.10 -8.24
C ILE A 71 -4.05 -13.89 -7.48
N LEU A 72 -4.91 -14.56 -8.21
CA LEU A 72 -6.14 -15.13 -7.70
C LEU A 72 -6.17 -16.63 -7.93
N LYS A 73 -6.85 -17.35 -7.05
CA LYS A 73 -7.15 -18.77 -7.29
C LYS A 73 -8.05 -18.89 -8.53
N SER A 74 -7.70 -19.78 -9.47
CA SER A 74 -8.50 -20.10 -10.63
C SER A 74 -9.72 -20.95 -10.23
N ASN A 75 -10.82 -20.77 -10.94
CA ASN A 75 -12.02 -21.61 -10.79
C ASN A 75 -11.91 -22.96 -11.52
N ASP A 76 -10.87 -23.10 -12.33
CA ASP A 76 -10.56 -24.35 -13.04
C ASP A 76 -9.10 -24.77 -12.80
N ALA A 77 -8.64 -25.84 -13.44
CA ALA A 77 -7.30 -26.37 -13.24
C ALA A 77 -6.23 -25.73 -14.15
N ARG A 78 -6.52 -24.58 -14.77
CA ARG A 78 -5.62 -23.91 -15.73
C ARG A 78 -5.17 -22.55 -15.24
N THR A 79 -4.06 -22.11 -15.76
CA THR A 79 -3.55 -20.75 -15.57
C THR A 79 -4.11 -19.82 -16.63
N HIS A 80 -4.68 -18.70 -16.21
CA HIS A 80 -5.15 -17.64 -17.09
C HIS A 80 -4.49 -16.32 -16.73
N VAL A 81 -4.02 -15.57 -17.73
CA VAL A 81 -3.58 -14.20 -17.55
C VAL A 81 -4.52 -13.29 -18.31
N LYS A 82 -5.20 -12.43 -17.58
CA LYS A 82 -6.10 -11.43 -18.13
C LYS A 82 -5.50 -10.04 -17.89
N PHE A 83 -5.39 -9.23 -18.93
CA PHE A 83 -4.87 -7.87 -18.81
C PHE A 83 -5.44 -6.96 -19.89
N ARG A 84 -5.44 -5.67 -19.63
CA ARG A 84 -5.75 -4.65 -20.61
C ARG A 84 -4.45 -4.05 -21.17
N THR A 85 -4.37 -3.87 -22.46
CA THR A 85 -3.19 -3.41 -23.17
C THR A 85 -3.54 -2.27 -24.11
N ASP A 86 -2.60 -1.36 -24.30
CA ASP A 86 -2.61 -0.37 -25.37
C ASP A 86 -1.36 -0.51 -26.25
N GLU A 87 -1.16 0.41 -27.21
CA GLU A 87 0.00 0.38 -28.10
C GLU A 87 1.36 0.53 -27.40
N ASN A 88 1.37 1.11 -26.18
CA ASN A 88 2.57 1.43 -25.42
C ASN A 88 2.77 0.54 -24.20
N HIS A 89 1.74 -0.21 -23.79
CA HIS A 89 1.75 -1.03 -22.60
C HIS A 89 1.28 -2.45 -22.94
N ASN A 90 2.22 -3.35 -23.08
CA ASN A 90 1.93 -4.75 -23.35
C ASN A 90 2.79 -5.61 -22.42
N PRO A 91 2.21 -6.19 -21.36
CA PRO A 91 2.96 -7.07 -20.47
C PRO A 91 3.61 -8.20 -21.23
N LYS A 92 4.89 -8.45 -20.97
CA LYS A 92 5.62 -9.57 -21.51
C LYS A 92 5.44 -10.78 -20.61
N LEU A 93 4.95 -11.87 -21.17
CA LEU A 93 4.70 -13.13 -20.48
C LEU A 93 5.69 -14.18 -21.02
N VAL A 94 6.43 -14.86 -20.15
CA VAL A 94 7.45 -15.84 -20.53
C VAL A 94 7.46 -16.97 -19.51
N THR A 95 7.46 -18.22 -19.99
CA THR A 95 7.80 -19.38 -19.17
C THR A 95 9.26 -19.72 -19.38
N ASP A 96 10.04 -19.78 -18.30
CA ASP A 96 11.46 -20.11 -18.30
C ASP A 96 11.69 -21.26 -17.30
N GLY A 97 11.72 -22.48 -17.81
CA GLY A 97 11.76 -23.69 -17.00
C GLY A 97 10.53 -23.80 -16.09
N ASP A 98 10.76 -23.81 -14.78
CA ASP A 98 9.72 -23.91 -13.75
C ASP A 98 9.19 -22.53 -13.28
N THR A 99 9.57 -21.44 -13.97
CA THR A 99 9.25 -20.08 -13.58
C THR A 99 8.38 -19.38 -14.63
N PHE A 100 7.22 -18.88 -14.22
CA PHE A 100 6.38 -18.01 -15.02
C PHE A 100 6.68 -16.56 -14.70
N LYS A 101 7.04 -15.78 -15.73
CA LYS A 101 7.48 -14.38 -15.60
C LYS A 101 6.51 -13.44 -16.28
N ILE A 102 6.09 -12.41 -15.56
CA ILE A 102 5.31 -11.28 -16.06
C ILE A 102 6.17 -10.03 -15.90
N THR A 103 6.42 -9.32 -16.98
CA THR A 103 7.14 -8.04 -16.95
C THR A 103 6.29 -6.98 -17.62
N GLU A 104 5.87 -5.97 -16.85
CA GLU A 104 5.19 -4.78 -17.34
C GLU A 104 6.12 -3.59 -17.23
N LYS A 105 6.44 -2.97 -18.36
CA LYS A 105 7.28 -1.77 -18.43
C LYS A 105 6.70 -0.79 -19.42
N TYR A 106 6.71 0.47 -19.05
CA TYR A 106 6.34 1.55 -19.95
C TYR A 106 7.44 1.80 -20.98
N GLU A 107 7.19 1.50 -22.25
CA GLU A 107 8.07 1.89 -23.34
C GLU A 107 7.78 3.35 -23.75
N SER A 108 8.49 4.30 -23.15
CA SER A 108 8.41 5.72 -23.54
C SER A 108 8.97 5.89 -24.95
N LYS A 109 8.12 5.88 -25.96
CA LYS A 109 8.44 6.50 -27.24
C LYS A 109 8.45 8.01 -27.01
N LYS A 110 9.63 8.64 -27.03
CA LYS A 110 9.84 10.07 -26.82
C LYS A 110 8.95 10.93 -27.75
N LYS A 111 7.71 11.16 -27.36
CA LYS A 111 6.89 12.28 -27.79
C LYS A 111 6.38 12.90 -26.51
N VAL A 112 6.86 14.11 -26.19
CA VAL A 112 6.24 14.97 -25.18
C VAL A 112 4.90 15.43 -25.79
N ASN A 113 3.90 14.57 -25.75
CA ASN A 113 2.53 14.96 -25.82
C ASN A 113 2.10 15.24 -24.39
N ILE A 114 1.72 16.47 -24.10
CA ILE A 114 1.00 16.80 -22.88
C ILE A 114 -0.37 16.15 -23.08
N ASP A 115 -0.50 14.92 -22.61
CA ASP A 115 -1.75 14.17 -22.68
C ASP A 115 -2.66 14.70 -21.56
N LEU A 116 -3.69 15.43 -21.95
CA LEU A 116 -4.72 15.92 -21.02
C LEU A 116 -5.73 14.81 -20.65
N SER A 117 -5.52 13.59 -21.08
CA SER A 117 -6.36 12.42 -20.74
C SER A 117 -6.24 11.99 -19.27
N ILE A 118 -5.43 12.68 -18.46
CA ILE A 118 -5.38 12.52 -16.99
C ILE A 118 -6.80 12.59 -16.37
N TRP A 119 -7.72 13.35 -16.97
CA TRP A 119 -9.08 13.48 -16.48
C TRP A 119 -9.93 12.24 -16.79
N ASP A 120 -9.72 11.58 -17.92
CA ASP A 120 -10.42 10.33 -18.27
C ASP A 120 -9.92 9.18 -17.38
N GLU A 121 -8.63 9.14 -17.05
CA GLU A 121 -8.04 8.17 -16.16
C GLU A 121 -8.48 8.36 -14.68
N LEU A 122 -8.83 9.60 -14.29
CA LEU A 122 -9.30 9.93 -12.93
C LEU A 122 -10.79 9.63 -12.71
N PHE A 123 -11.58 9.54 -13.78
CA PHE A 123 -13.04 9.39 -13.71
C PHE A 123 -13.58 8.12 -14.36
N ASP A 124 -12.76 7.35 -15.08
CA ASP A 124 -13.16 6.12 -15.76
C ASP A 124 -12.79 4.89 -14.92
N ILE A 125 -13.63 4.59 -13.94
CA ILE A 125 -13.49 3.46 -13.01
C ILE A 125 -13.56 2.11 -13.75
N ASP A 126 -14.13 2.05 -14.94
CA ASP A 126 -14.31 0.81 -15.72
C ASP A 126 -13.11 0.47 -16.65
N ASN A 127 -12.13 1.36 -16.78
CA ASN A 127 -10.96 1.20 -17.67
C ASN A 127 -9.63 0.99 -16.94
N GLU A 128 -9.66 0.47 -15.73
CA GLU A 128 -8.47 0.24 -14.94
C GLU A 128 -7.51 -0.73 -15.65
N LYS A 129 -6.25 -0.30 -15.82
CA LYS A 129 -5.17 -1.12 -16.35
C LYS A 129 -4.74 -2.09 -15.25
N ILE A 130 -5.12 -3.34 -15.36
CA ILE A 130 -4.86 -4.36 -14.34
C ILE A 130 -4.31 -5.61 -14.98
N ILE A 131 -3.41 -6.31 -14.28
CA ILE A 131 -2.97 -7.66 -14.60
C ILE A 131 -3.61 -8.62 -13.61
N CYS A 132 -4.46 -9.52 -14.09
CA CYS A 132 -5.04 -10.60 -13.30
C CYS A 132 -4.41 -11.93 -13.70
N LEU A 133 -3.72 -12.57 -12.77
CA LEU A 133 -3.16 -13.92 -12.92
C LEU A 133 -4.01 -14.89 -12.12
N TYR A 134 -4.75 -15.75 -12.80
CA TYR A 134 -5.54 -16.82 -12.21
C TYR A 134 -4.72 -18.10 -12.18
N LEU A 135 -4.62 -18.73 -11.02
CA LEU A 135 -3.73 -19.85 -10.77
C LEU A 135 -4.49 -21.07 -10.27
N PRO A 136 -4.20 -22.29 -10.77
CA PRO A 136 -4.74 -23.53 -10.23
C PRO A 136 -4.48 -23.69 -8.75
N GLU A 137 -5.36 -24.39 -8.05
CA GLU A 137 -5.17 -24.72 -6.64
C GLU A 137 -4.03 -25.72 -6.48
N LYS A 138 -2.90 -25.24 -6.01
CA LYS A 138 -1.75 -26.04 -5.58
C LYS A 138 -0.88 -25.22 -4.64
N GLU A 139 0.18 -25.81 -4.12
CA GLU A 139 1.23 -25.09 -3.40
C GLU A 139 2.29 -24.61 -4.39
N TYR A 140 2.57 -23.30 -4.36
CA TYR A 140 3.62 -22.66 -5.17
C TYR A 140 4.92 -22.58 -4.39
N GLU A 141 6.04 -22.91 -5.03
CA GLU A 141 7.36 -22.88 -4.40
C GLU A 141 7.78 -21.45 -4.06
N SER A 142 7.55 -20.52 -4.99
CA SER A 142 7.81 -19.10 -4.74
C SER A 142 6.94 -18.18 -5.58
N ILE A 143 6.58 -17.04 -4.97
CA ILE A 143 6.06 -15.87 -5.68
C ILE A 143 6.96 -14.69 -5.33
N THR A 144 7.57 -14.10 -6.35
CA THR A 144 8.37 -12.88 -6.23
C THR A 144 7.68 -11.77 -7.02
N LEU A 145 7.34 -10.67 -6.34
CA LEU A 145 6.63 -9.55 -6.95
C LEU A 145 7.33 -8.24 -6.61
N ASN A 146 7.70 -7.49 -7.64
CA ASN A 146 8.18 -6.12 -7.54
C ASN A 146 7.19 -5.20 -8.25
N ALA A 147 6.68 -4.20 -7.56
CA ALA A 147 5.80 -3.20 -8.15
C ALA A 147 6.27 -1.78 -7.77
N ASP A 148 6.35 -0.90 -8.78
CA ASP A 148 6.71 0.49 -8.53
C ASP A 148 5.50 1.30 -8.06
N ALA A 149 4.34 1.07 -8.67
CA ALA A 149 3.08 1.71 -8.29
C ALA A 149 1.89 0.80 -8.62
N GLY A 150 0.78 1.00 -7.92
CA GLY A 150 -0.45 0.22 -8.09
C GLY A 150 -0.66 -0.78 -6.96
N ASP A 151 -1.89 -1.22 -6.81
CA ASP A 151 -2.27 -2.14 -5.76
C ASP A 151 -1.96 -3.58 -6.14
N VAL A 152 -1.63 -4.39 -5.16
CA VAL A 152 -1.32 -5.81 -5.33
C VAL A 152 -2.23 -6.63 -4.45
N GLU A 153 -2.94 -7.57 -5.02
CA GLU A 153 -3.82 -8.50 -4.30
C GLU A 153 -3.41 -9.94 -4.58
N ILE A 154 -3.29 -10.76 -3.52
CA ILE A 154 -3.10 -12.22 -3.63
C ILE A 154 -4.21 -12.89 -2.83
N ASP A 155 -5.03 -13.72 -3.49
CA ASP A 155 -6.15 -14.38 -2.85
C ASP A 155 -6.23 -15.87 -3.15
N GLY A 156 -6.48 -16.66 -2.08
CA GLY A 156 -6.83 -18.08 -2.16
C GLY A 156 -5.67 -19.02 -2.47
N LEU A 157 -4.43 -18.67 -2.20
CA LEU A 157 -3.24 -19.42 -2.59
C LEU A 157 -2.46 -20.02 -1.42
N LYS A 158 -1.69 -21.09 -1.71
CA LYS A 158 -0.68 -21.66 -0.82
C LYS A 158 0.70 -21.42 -1.39
N ILE A 159 1.58 -20.77 -0.60
CA ILE A 159 2.87 -20.26 -1.06
C ILE A 159 3.94 -20.66 -0.03
N LYS A 160 5.03 -21.30 -0.48
CA LYS A 160 6.16 -21.58 0.41
C LYS A 160 6.96 -20.32 0.69
N ASN A 161 7.38 -19.62 -0.36
CA ASN A 161 8.21 -18.42 -0.22
C ASN A 161 7.56 -17.24 -0.94
N LEU A 162 7.13 -16.24 -0.20
CA LEU A 162 6.58 -15.00 -0.73
C LEU A 162 7.58 -13.87 -0.54
N THR A 163 8.01 -13.24 -1.62
CA THR A 163 8.86 -12.04 -1.56
C THR A 163 8.20 -10.93 -2.35
N THR A 164 7.91 -9.82 -1.69
CA THR A 164 7.28 -8.66 -2.35
C THR A 164 7.98 -7.37 -1.99
N GLU A 165 8.15 -6.50 -2.97
CA GLU A 165 8.57 -5.12 -2.77
C GLU A 165 7.63 -4.20 -3.55
N LEU A 166 6.83 -3.40 -2.82
CA LEU A 166 5.94 -2.40 -3.35
C LEU A 166 6.46 -1.00 -2.99
N LYS A 167 6.68 -0.15 -3.98
CA LYS A 167 7.14 1.23 -3.72
C LYS A 167 5.99 2.16 -3.35
N SER A 168 4.82 2.01 -3.99
CA SER A 168 3.64 2.81 -3.69
C SER A 168 2.35 2.07 -4.06
N GLY A 169 1.37 2.05 -3.17
CA GLY A 169 0.08 1.36 -3.31
C GLY A 169 -0.21 0.45 -2.13
N SER A 170 -1.32 -0.28 -2.15
CA SER A 170 -1.69 -1.27 -1.15
C SER A 170 -1.22 -2.68 -1.52
N PHE A 171 -0.96 -3.49 -0.50
CA PHE A 171 -0.63 -4.91 -0.65
C PHE A 171 -1.60 -5.75 0.18
N ASP A 172 -2.48 -6.48 -0.49
CA ASP A 172 -3.55 -7.25 0.12
C ASP A 172 -3.28 -8.76 0.04
N LEU A 173 -3.28 -9.44 1.17
CA LEU A 173 -3.26 -10.90 1.28
C LEU A 173 -4.58 -11.41 1.85
N LYS A 174 -5.33 -12.17 1.07
CA LYS A 174 -6.63 -12.71 1.48
C LYS A 174 -6.67 -14.22 1.30
N ASN A 175 -7.11 -14.94 2.34
CA ASN A 175 -7.28 -16.41 2.28
C ASN A 175 -6.00 -17.16 1.84
N VAL A 176 -4.81 -16.67 2.18
CA VAL A 176 -3.54 -17.28 1.77
C VAL A 176 -2.88 -18.04 2.91
N SER A 177 -2.01 -18.99 2.55
CA SER A 177 -1.11 -19.66 3.47
C SER A 177 0.32 -19.47 2.98
N VAL A 178 1.18 -18.82 3.81
CA VAL A 178 2.59 -18.55 3.52
C VAL A 178 3.46 -19.27 4.54
N GLU A 179 4.43 -20.08 4.09
CA GLU A 179 5.40 -20.75 4.99
C GLU A 179 6.57 -19.84 5.37
N SER A 180 6.99 -18.96 4.47
CA SER A 180 8.01 -17.95 4.72
C SER A 180 7.75 -16.73 3.85
N GLY A 181 7.78 -15.53 4.43
CA GLY A 181 7.45 -14.30 3.72
C GLY A 181 8.39 -13.13 4.02
N GLU A 182 8.69 -12.35 2.98
CA GLU A 182 9.29 -11.03 3.12
C GLU A 182 8.48 -10.03 2.31
N ILE A 183 7.74 -9.18 3.02
CA ILE A 183 6.78 -8.24 2.45
C ILE A 183 7.23 -6.83 2.79
N LYS A 184 7.51 -6.01 1.78
CA LYS A 184 7.97 -4.63 1.92
C LYS A 184 7.07 -3.68 1.17
N CYS A 185 6.45 -2.75 1.89
CA CYS A 185 5.72 -1.60 1.33
C CYS A 185 6.41 -0.30 1.73
N LYS A 186 6.81 0.52 0.75
CA LYS A 186 7.50 1.79 1.05
C LYS A 186 6.52 2.92 1.33
N ALA A 187 5.42 2.99 0.58
CA ALA A 187 4.38 3.99 0.80
C ALA A 187 3.01 3.38 0.48
N GLY A 188 2.21 3.15 1.50
CA GLY A 188 0.88 2.53 1.39
C GLY A 188 0.63 1.56 2.53
N GLU A 189 -0.35 0.72 2.36
CA GLU A 189 -0.88 -0.16 3.37
C GLU A 189 -0.57 -1.63 3.07
N VAL A 190 -0.41 -2.43 4.11
CA VAL A 190 -0.33 -3.90 3.99
C VAL A 190 -1.50 -4.49 4.75
N GLU A 191 -2.43 -5.08 4.03
CA GLU A 191 -3.60 -5.75 4.60
C GLU A 191 -3.43 -7.28 4.55
N VAL A 192 -3.77 -7.96 5.65
CA VAL A 192 -3.76 -9.43 5.73
C VAL A 192 -5.07 -9.88 6.38
N ASP A 193 -5.93 -10.53 5.62
CA ASP A 193 -7.21 -11.04 6.12
C ASP A 193 -7.33 -12.55 5.94
N ASN A 194 -7.89 -13.22 6.96
CA ASN A 194 -8.22 -14.64 6.96
C ASN A 194 -7.09 -15.54 6.44
N SER A 195 -5.85 -15.25 6.84
CA SER A 195 -4.64 -15.84 6.29
C SER A 195 -3.78 -16.54 7.35
N THR A 196 -2.83 -17.35 6.90
CA THR A 196 -1.84 -17.98 7.77
C THR A 196 -0.44 -17.59 7.31
N LEU A 197 0.30 -16.89 8.15
CA LEU A 197 1.67 -16.50 7.87
C LEU A 197 2.62 -17.16 8.86
N ASN A 198 3.64 -17.84 8.35
CA ASN A 198 4.71 -18.41 9.17
C ASN A 198 6.04 -17.78 8.76
N ASN A 199 6.95 -17.62 9.72
CA ASN A 199 8.34 -17.16 9.51
C ASN A 199 8.44 -15.96 8.56
N SER A 200 7.62 -14.95 8.80
CA SER A 200 7.47 -13.83 7.86
C SER A 200 7.86 -12.48 8.48
N ASN A 201 8.36 -11.59 7.65
CA ASN A 201 8.64 -10.21 8.00
C ASN A 201 7.78 -9.31 7.13
N ILE A 202 7.02 -8.41 7.75
CA ILE A 202 6.22 -7.40 7.07
C ILE A 202 6.74 -6.03 7.48
N TYR A 203 7.06 -5.22 6.49
CA TYR A 203 7.66 -3.91 6.68
C TYR A 203 6.89 -2.85 5.90
N ALA A 204 6.38 -1.82 6.60
CA ALA A 204 5.82 -0.61 6.04
C ALA A 204 6.71 0.60 6.40
N SER A 205 7.13 1.38 5.40
CA SER A 205 7.96 2.57 5.67
C SER A 205 7.10 3.79 5.97
N VAL A 206 6.05 4.03 5.18
CA VAL A 206 5.05 5.08 5.38
C VAL A 206 3.70 4.47 5.09
N GLY A 207 2.85 4.31 6.12
CA GLY A 207 1.56 3.66 6.05
C GLY A 207 1.39 2.58 7.10
N SER A 208 0.26 1.93 7.12
CA SER A 208 -0.14 0.96 8.15
C SER A 208 0.12 -0.50 7.76
N ILE A 209 0.07 -1.36 8.78
CA ILE A 209 0.00 -2.81 8.65
C ILE A 209 -1.24 -3.27 9.39
N ASP A 210 -2.24 -3.74 8.64
CA ASP A 210 -3.52 -4.16 9.16
C ASP A 210 -3.71 -5.67 8.97
N ILE A 211 -3.86 -6.40 10.08
CA ILE A 211 -4.00 -7.86 10.04
C ILE A 211 -5.26 -8.26 10.80
N GLU A 212 -6.15 -8.96 10.11
CA GLU A 212 -7.43 -9.37 10.67
C GLU A 212 -7.64 -10.89 10.53
N LYS A 213 -8.26 -11.51 11.54
CA LYS A 213 -8.71 -12.92 11.53
C LYS A 213 -7.67 -13.95 11.07
N SER A 214 -6.40 -13.67 11.35
CA SER A 214 -5.28 -14.39 10.78
C SER A 214 -4.48 -15.17 11.84
N LYS A 215 -3.69 -16.14 11.37
CA LYS A 215 -2.75 -16.90 12.21
C LYS A 215 -1.33 -16.51 11.87
N LEU A 216 -0.61 -16.04 12.86
CA LEU A 216 0.74 -15.53 12.74
C LEU A 216 1.68 -16.38 13.60
N LYS A 217 2.64 -17.05 12.96
CA LYS A 217 3.64 -17.83 13.68
C LYS A 217 5.05 -17.36 13.32
N ASN A 218 5.77 -16.87 14.32
CA ASN A 218 7.11 -16.32 14.15
C ASN A 218 7.13 -15.20 13.09
N VAL A 219 6.22 -14.23 13.24
CA VAL A 219 6.06 -13.09 12.32
C VAL A 219 6.59 -11.82 12.96
N ASN A 220 7.32 -11.02 12.21
CA ASN A 220 7.78 -9.71 12.65
C ASN A 220 7.09 -8.62 11.80
N LEU A 221 6.48 -7.67 12.48
CA LEU A 221 5.81 -6.51 11.90
C LEU A 221 6.59 -5.25 12.24
N GLU A 222 6.87 -4.43 11.25
CA GLU A 222 7.56 -3.15 11.47
C GLU A 222 6.93 -2.05 10.62
N ALA A 223 6.38 -1.02 11.28
CA ALA A 223 5.93 0.22 10.67
C ALA A 223 6.82 1.38 11.12
N LYS A 224 7.42 2.12 10.18
CA LYS A 224 8.23 3.29 10.57
C LYS A 224 7.38 4.53 10.83
N LEU A 225 6.47 4.85 9.92
CA LEU A 225 5.56 5.99 10.02
C LEU A 225 4.15 5.47 9.71
N GLY A 226 3.37 5.19 10.74
CA GLY A 226 2.03 4.61 10.64
C GLY A 226 1.78 3.58 11.74
N ASP A 227 0.64 2.95 11.70
CA ASP A 227 0.14 2.12 12.76
C ASP A 227 0.29 0.61 12.43
N ILE A 228 0.23 -0.23 13.45
CA ILE A 228 0.11 -1.67 13.33
C ILE A 228 -1.17 -2.09 14.05
N ASP A 229 -2.14 -2.58 13.29
CA ASP A 229 -3.40 -3.08 13.79
C ASP A 229 -3.47 -4.60 13.60
N VAL A 230 -3.60 -5.37 14.70
CA VAL A 230 -3.68 -6.83 14.65
C VAL A 230 -4.93 -7.27 15.40
N ASN A 231 -6.00 -7.52 14.67
CA ASN A 231 -7.32 -7.73 15.23
C ASN A 231 -7.82 -9.17 15.06
N ASP A 232 -8.41 -9.74 16.11
CA ASP A 232 -9.00 -11.08 16.12
C ASP A 232 -8.07 -12.18 15.60
N CYS A 233 -6.76 -12.06 15.86
CA CYS A 233 -5.71 -12.96 15.38
C CYS A 233 -5.28 -13.99 16.43
N GLU A 234 -4.61 -15.05 15.96
CA GLU A 234 -3.79 -15.94 16.80
C GLU A 234 -2.32 -15.66 16.49
N TYR A 235 -1.55 -15.18 17.48
CA TYR A 235 -0.16 -14.78 17.30
C TYR A 235 0.78 -15.62 18.17
N ASP A 236 1.68 -16.37 17.52
CA ASP A 236 2.62 -17.30 18.16
C ASP A 236 4.07 -16.92 17.82
N GLY A 237 4.67 -16.06 18.63
CA GLY A 237 6.06 -15.61 18.50
C GLY A 237 6.31 -14.58 17.41
N GLY A 238 7.39 -13.83 17.58
CA GLY A 238 7.75 -12.72 16.70
C GLY A 238 7.75 -11.38 17.44
N SER A 239 7.57 -10.30 16.69
CA SER A 239 7.60 -8.93 17.24
C SER A 239 6.76 -7.96 16.45
N MET A 240 6.31 -6.89 17.11
CA MET A 240 5.71 -5.70 16.51
C MET A 240 6.56 -4.49 16.86
N ARG A 241 6.92 -3.67 15.90
CA ARG A 241 7.69 -2.44 16.09
C ARG A 241 7.06 -1.29 15.35
N VAL A 242 6.84 -0.18 16.05
CA VAL A 242 6.42 1.09 15.46
C VAL A 242 7.40 2.17 15.90
N ASN A 243 7.88 3.00 14.96
CA ASN A 243 8.73 4.13 15.32
C ASN A 243 7.87 5.39 15.60
N LEU A 244 6.95 5.73 14.70
CA LEU A 244 5.99 6.83 14.88
C LEU A 244 4.60 6.34 14.51
N GLY A 245 3.75 6.11 15.51
CA GLY A 245 2.40 5.58 15.38
C GLY A 245 2.02 4.74 16.60
N SER A 246 1.01 3.92 16.45
CA SER A 246 0.46 3.08 17.52
C SER A 246 0.45 1.59 17.15
N ILE A 247 0.32 0.74 18.18
CA ILE A 247 0.04 -0.68 18.02
C ILE A 247 -1.30 -0.96 18.69
N ASP A 248 -2.25 -1.46 17.92
CA ASP A 248 -3.54 -1.95 18.38
C ASP A 248 -3.67 -3.46 18.11
N ASP A 249 -4.13 -4.22 19.09
CA ASP A 249 -4.21 -5.67 19.00
C ASP A 249 -5.50 -6.23 19.60
N ASN A 250 -6.61 -5.59 19.32
CA ASN A 250 -7.92 -5.95 19.84
C ASN A 250 -8.32 -7.38 19.46
N GLY A 251 -8.81 -8.15 20.43
CA GLY A 251 -9.28 -9.52 20.22
C GLY A 251 -8.17 -10.54 19.91
N THR A 252 -6.92 -10.13 19.80
CA THR A 252 -5.80 -11.00 19.43
C THR A 252 -5.36 -11.88 20.59
N LYS A 253 -5.23 -13.18 20.32
CA LYS A 253 -4.78 -14.20 21.27
C LYS A 253 -3.31 -14.51 21.06
N TYR A 254 -2.49 -14.27 22.07
CA TYR A 254 -1.07 -14.62 22.09
C TYR A 254 -0.86 -16.04 22.60
N VAL A 255 -0.24 -16.90 21.79
CA VAL A 255 0.13 -18.27 22.17
C VAL A 255 1.45 -18.27 22.92
N THR A 256 2.43 -17.51 22.44
CA THR A 256 3.69 -17.20 23.12
C THR A 256 3.87 -15.68 23.19
N PRO A 257 4.72 -15.18 24.13
CA PRO A 257 4.93 -13.74 24.25
C PRO A 257 5.47 -13.12 22.95
N VAL A 258 4.82 -12.07 22.48
CA VAL A 258 5.23 -11.23 21.35
C VAL A 258 5.83 -9.94 21.90
N LYS A 259 6.98 -9.54 21.37
CA LYS A 259 7.64 -8.31 21.80
C LYS A 259 7.03 -7.12 21.05
N LYS A 260 6.59 -6.11 21.81
CA LYS A 260 6.07 -4.86 21.26
C LYS A 260 7.05 -3.72 21.56
N TYR A 261 7.34 -2.90 20.56
CA TYR A 261 8.22 -1.75 20.67
C TYR A 261 7.52 -0.54 20.04
N SER A 262 7.38 0.55 20.79
CA SER A 262 6.94 1.85 20.29
C SER A 262 8.02 2.86 20.67
N GLU A 263 8.50 3.62 19.69
CA GLU A 263 9.50 4.68 19.90
C GLU A 263 8.84 6.05 20.15
N VAL A 264 7.53 6.12 20.37
CA VAL A 264 6.91 7.31 20.96
C VAL A 264 7.45 7.41 22.37
N ASP A 265 8.52 8.21 22.51
CA ASP A 265 9.12 8.55 23.77
C ASP A 265 8.02 9.17 24.66
N ASP A 266 7.63 8.44 25.70
CA ASP A 266 6.99 9.02 26.87
C ASP A 266 8.02 10.00 27.45
N THR A 267 8.11 11.21 26.89
CA THR A 267 8.55 12.34 27.66
C THR A 267 7.44 12.56 28.68
N ASP A 268 7.48 11.75 29.73
CA ASP A 268 6.93 12.09 31.01
C ASP A 268 7.44 13.51 31.34
N TYR A 269 6.61 14.47 31.02
CA TYR A 269 6.70 15.75 31.70
C TYR A 269 6.34 15.43 33.16
N ASP A 270 7.38 15.04 33.93
CA ASP A 270 7.37 15.18 35.37
C ASP A 270 7.19 16.66 35.62
N ASP A 271 5.92 17.04 35.73
CA ASP A 271 5.50 18.33 36.28
C ASP A 271 5.73 18.28 37.81
N ASP A 272 7.02 18.19 38.17
CA ASP A 272 7.49 18.53 39.53
C ASP A 272 7.32 20.04 39.69
N SER A 273 6.05 20.47 39.79
CA SER A 273 5.72 21.72 40.41
C SER A 273 6.05 21.57 41.91
N GLU A 274 7.32 21.85 42.25
CA GLU A 274 7.72 22.13 43.63
C GLU A 274 6.75 23.19 44.18
N GLN A 275 5.82 22.73 45.02
CA GLN A 275 5.11 23.61 45.92
C GLN A 275 6.14 24.20 46.87
N MET A 276 6.56 25.43 46.59
CA MET A 276 7.16 26.28 47.59
C MET A 276 6.13 26.55 48.67
N ASP A 277 6.24 25.79 49.73
CA ASP A 277 5.49 26.00 50.98
C ASP A 277 6.17 27.18 51.71
N ASN A 278 5.67 28.38 51.42
CA ASN A 278 5.95 29.57 52.21
C ASN A 278 5.20 29.47 53.49
N ASN A 279 5.81 28.87 54.49
CA ASN A 279 5.31 29.01 55.87
C ASN A 279 6.22 29.97 56.64
N ASP A 280 5.99 31.26 56.45
CA ASP A 280 6.32 32.32 57.41
C ASP A 280 5.40 32.18 58.62
N GLY A 281 5.89 31.64 59.67
CA GLY A 281 5.23 31.56 60.98
C GLY A 281 6.16 32.04 62.07
N ALA A 282 6.05 33.32 62.32
CA ALA A 282 6.70 34.04 63.43
C ALA A 282 6.38 33.47 64.81
N ASP A 283 7.33 33.77 65.71
CA ASP A 283 7.12 33.98 67.15
C ASP A 283 6.92 32.77 68.07
N ASN A 284 7.90 32.52 68.91
CA ASN A 284 7.75 32.84 70.32
C ASN A 284 9.04 32.63 71.10
N LEU A 285 9.52 33.75 71.64
CA LEU A 285 10.36 33.81 72.81
C LEU A 285 9.67 33.16 74.04
N GLU A 286 10.35 32.37 74.86
CA GLU A 286 10.51 32.58 76.28
C GLU A 286 11.15 31.39 77.03
N LYS A 287 12.28 31.76 77.66
CA LYS A 287 12.69 31.38 79.05
C LYS A 287 12.76 29.87 79.46
N VAL A 288 13.85 29.39 79.79
CA VAL A 288 14.63 29.38 81.06
C VAL A 288 15.95 28.69 80.80
#